data_61a06a00dde0401d9dc8706605a97e88
#
_entry.id   61a06a00dde0401d9dc8706605a97e88
#
_cell.length_a   1.000
_cell.length_b   1.000
_cell.length_c   1.000
_cell.angle_alpha   90.00
_cell.angle_beta   90.00
_cell.angle_gamma   90.00
#
_symmetry.space_group_name_H-M   'P 1'
#
loop_
_entity.id
_entity.type
_entity.pdbx_description
1 polymer ?
#
loop_
_entity_poly.entity_id
_entity_poly.type
_entity_poly.pdbx_seq_one_letter_code
_entity_poly.pdbx_strand_id
1 'polypeptide(L)'
;MRRNLLIIVIVMTAMTLLPGFTVTAGAKAKHTFKIEGGNFVYDGKPIQIHSGEMHYSRVPAAYWHHRLRMMKALGLNAVATYVFWNYHETAPGVWDWTTGNRNIRAFLKAAADEGMMVILRPGPYACGEWEYGGYPWWLSTVPEMKIRTQNKAFLDSCRTYIDQLAAQVRDFQITKGGPIVMVQAENEFGSYVSQRKDIPLDVHRQYSAAIRQQLIDAGFDIPMFTSDGSWLFEGGAIEGALPTCNGENNINTIKKKVDAYHGGVGPYMVAEFYTGWLDHWNEPFEKVSSDAFTKQMQKYLDAGISFNFYMVHGGTNFGFTSGANYTKDIRLQPDITSYDYDAPISEAGWATPKYEAIRKILMQYNKDVPAVPERIPVITLPQIRLTQTQNLFDRIEGMTPVECDTMPTFEALGQGHGYVLYRRHFNQPIAGVLKADGIADYGIVYVNGEKVGELNAVTGVDSLEVEVPFNSTLDILVENMGRINYGARISESFKGFVRPITINDNPIEGEWKMYCLPMSEAPVLAAGDHGYAKGLPVIYQGQFDVASPGDTFLDMEEWGKGIVFVNGVNLGRYWKVGPQQTLYLPGCFLKKGKNDIVIFEQQNDVRHDHVSGIDTPKLDILKK
;
A
#
# COMPACT_ATOMS: atom_id res chain seq x y z
N MET A 1 68.02 -35.31 22.70
CA MET A 1 68.67 -35.86 21.50
C MET A 1 67.62 -36.36 20.53
N ARG A 2 67.67 -35.90 19.35
CA ARG A 2 67.21 -36.23 18.02
C ARG A 2 66.48 -35.08 17.36
N ARG A 3 67.20 -34.47 16.43
CA ARG A 3 66.79 -33.48 15.45
C ARG A 3 65.88 -34.15 14.41
N ASN A 4 64.80 -33.51 14.02
CA ASN A 4 64.09 -33.83 12.78
C ASN A 4 64.17 -32.64 11.83
N LEU A 5 64.71 -32.89 10.65
CA LEU A 5 64.96 -32.04 9.51
C LEU A 5 63.61 -31.70 8.83
N LEU A 6 63.38 -30.40 8.58
CA LEU A 6 62.25 -29.92 7.76
C LEU A 6 62.76 -29.79 6.31
N ILE A 7 62.22 -30.58 5.41
CA ILE A 7 62.45 -30.47 3.97
C ILE A 7 61.43 -29.50 3.39
N ILE A 8 61.89 -28.34 2.92
CA ILE A 8 61.08 -27.39 2.17
C ILE A 8 61.16 -27.77 0.68
N VAL A 9 60.03 -28.18 0.10
CA VAL A 9 59.89 -28.38 -1.35
C VAL A 9 59.34 -27.07 -1.93
N ILE A 10 60.17 -26.38 -2.70
CA ILE A 10 59.76 -25.20 -3.49
C ILE A 10 59.16 -25.70 -4.80
N VAL A 11 57.85 -25.54 -4.98
CA VAL A 11 57.18 -25.73 -6.27
C VAL A 11 57.11 -24.38 -6.95
N MET A 12 57.93 -24.17 -7.97
CA MET A 12 57.84 -23.07 -8.91
C MET A 12 56.65 -23.31 -9.85
N THR A 13 55.57 -22.58 -9.68
CA THR A 13 54.45 -22.52 -10.64
C THR A 13 54.70 -21.34 -11.58
N ALA A 14 54.91 -21.63 -12.85
CA ALA A 14 55.02 -20.63 -13.92
C ALA A 14 53.63 -19.96 -14.10
N MET A 15 53.54 -18.67 -13.75
CA MET A 15 52.37 -17.85 -14.06
C MET A 15 52.48 -17.39 -15.51
N THR A 16 51.69 -17.96 -16.41
CA THR A 16 51.44 -17.42 -17.74
C THR A 16 50.56 -16.16 -17.60
N LEU A 17 51.15 -15.00 -17.91
CA LEU A 17 50.45 -13.72 -18.04
C LEU A 17 49.48 -13.80 -19.24
N LEU A 18 48.18 -13.98 -18.99
CA LEU A 18 47.12 -13.66 -19.94
C LEU A 18 46.90 -12.13 -19.88
N PRO A 19 46.78 -11.43 -21.02
CA PRO A 19 46.48 -10.00 -21.01
C PRO A 19 45.08 -9.80 -20.41
N GLY A 20 45.02 -9.13 -19.26
CA GLY A 20 43.78 -8.74 -18.62
C GLY A 20 42.99 -7.82 -19.55
N PHE A 21 41.85 -8.28 -20.03
CA PHE A 21 40.81 -7.39 -20.54
C PHE A 21 40.31 -6.57 -19.37
N THR A 22 40.81 -5.37 -19.22
CA THR A 22 40.17 -4.33 -18.43
C THR A 22 38.87 -3.98 -19.14
N VAL A 23 37.76 -4.54 -18.68
CA VAL A 23 36.45 -3.99 -18.99
C VAL A 23 36.40 -2.61 -18.33
N THR A 24 36.78 -1.58 -19.09
CA THR A 24 36.44 -0.21 -18.70
C THR A 24 34.92 -0.15 -18.64
N ALA A 25 34.39 -0.05 -17.44
CA ALA A 25 33.00 0.35 -17.23
C ALA A 25 32.85 1.69 -17.97
N GLY A 26 32.21 1.66 -19.14
CA GLY A 26 31.98 2.87 -19.92
C GLY A 26 31.24 3.84 -19.00
N ALA A 27 31.78 5.09 -18.91
CA ALA A 27 31.10 6.14 -18.18
C ALA A 27 29.69 6.23 -18.74
N LYS A 28 28.63 5.97 -17.89
CA LYS A 28 27.22 6.14 -18.28
C LYS A 28 27.10 7.54 -18.85
N ALA A 29 26.52 7.68 -20.04
CA ALA A 29 26.19 8.96 -20.62
C ALA A 29 25.40 9.76 -19.60
N LYS A 30 25.89 10.93 -19.19
CA LYS A 30 25.19 11.79 -18.26
C LYS A 30 24.11 12.54 -19.03
N HIS A 31 22.85 12.09 -18.88
CA HIS A 31 21.70 12.84 -19.34
C HIS A 31 21.48 14.07 -18.45
N THR A 32 20.81 15.07 -18.99
CA THR A 32 20.44 16.28 -18.27
C THR A 32 18.93 16.45 -18.28
N PHE A 33 18.36 16.93 -17.17
CA PHE A 33 16.97 17.31 -17.08
C PHE A 33 16.84 18.60 -16.26
N LYS A 34 16.05 19.56 -16.76
CA LYS A 34 15.81 20.84 -16.10
C LYS A 34 14.47 21.42 -16.52
N ILE A 35 13.98 22.40 -15.77
CA ILE A 35 12.89 23.29 -16.14
C ILE A 35 13.52 24.58 -16.66
N GLU A 36 13.27 24.93 -17.91
CA GLU A 36 13.84 26.11 -18.56
C GLU A 36 12.89 26.68 -19.63
N GLY A 37 12.71 28.00 -19.64
CA GLY A 37 11.89 28.67 -20.64
C GLY A 37 10.43 28.17 -20.70
N GLY A 38 9.87 27.76 -19.55
CA GLY A 38 8.52 27.21 -19.46
C GLY A 38 8.35 25.79 -19.99
N ASN A 39 9.45 25.05 -20.16
CA ASN A 39 9.44 23.67 -20.67
C ASN A 39 10.20 22.73 -19.73
N PHE A 40 9.83 21.45 -19.77
CA PHE A 40 10.72 20.37 -19.36
C PHE A 40 11.74 20.16 -20.47
N VAL A 41 13.02 20.17 -20.13
CA VAL A 41 14.13 20.09 -21.09
C VAL A 41 15.00 18.86 -20.74
N TYR A 42 15.04 17.90 -21.65
CA TYR A 42 15.87 16.69 -21.55
C TYR A 42 16.97 16.75 -22.61
N ASP A 43 18.23 16.68 -22.19
CA ASP A 43 19.42 16.80 -23.07
C ASP A 43 19.35 18.03 -24.01
N GLY A 44 18.94 19.16 -23.45
CA GLY A 44 18.84 20.43 -24.19
C GLY A 44 17.63 20.52 -25.14
N LYS A 45 16.73 19.53 -25.15
CA LYS A 45 15.54 19.54 -26.00
C LYS A 45 14.27 19.61 -25.14
N PRO A 46 13.31 20.46 -25.50
CA PRO A 46 11.99 20.45 -24.88
C PRO A 46 11.31 19.07 -25.05
N ILE A 47 10.72 18.57 -23.96
CA ILE A 47 9.95 17.33 -23.99
C ILE A 47 8.59 17.53 -23.32
N GLN A 48 7.63 16.68 -23.70
CA GLN A 48 6.40 16.47 -22.96
C GLN A 48 6.55 15.17 -22.16
N ILE A 49 6.25 15.22 -20.88
CA ILE A 49 6.29 14.04 -20.01
C ILE A 49 4.95 13.31 -20.14
N HIS A 50 5.02 12.07 -20.61
CA HIS A 50 3.93 11.11 -20.62
C HIS A 50 4.27 10.05 -19.58
N SER A 51 3.83 10.24 -18.36
CA SER A 51 4.11 9.37 -17.22
C SER A 51 2.92 8.50 -16.84
N GLY A 52 3.19 7.43 -16.12
CA GLY A 52 2.18 6.65 -15.44
C GLY A 52 2.65 6.26 -14.04
N GLU A 53 1.72 6.28 -13.09
CA GLU A 53 1.97 5.90 -11.70
C GLU A 53 1.91 4.38 -11.55
N MET A 54 2.95 3.80 -10.98
CA MET A 54 3.03 2.41 -10.55
C MET A 54 3.80 2.34 -9.23
N HIS A 55 3.14 1.91 -8.17
CA HIS A 55 3.79 1.76 -6.87
C HIS A 55 4.55 0.43 -6.81
N TYR A 56 5.87 0.48 -6.79
CA TYR A 56 6.71 -0.73 -6.75
C TYR A 56 6.40 -1.65 -5.56
N SER A 57 5.90 -1.10 -4.46
CA SER A 57 5.47 -1.84 -3.28
C SER A 57 4.25 -2.76 -3.53
N ARG A 58 3.38 -2.40 -4.49
CA ARG A 58 2.16 -3.12 -4.87
C ARG A 58 2.36 -4.16 -5.96
N VAL A 59 3.57 -4.25 -6.53
CA VAL A 59 3.91 -5.13 -7.65
C VAL A 59 5.06 -6.02 -7.24
N PRO A 60 4.97 -7.35 -7.40
CA PRO A 60 6.09 -8.24 -7.11
C PRO A 60 7.36 -7.82 -7.87
N ALA A 61 8.49 -7.82 -7.18
CA ALA A 61 9.77 -7.37 -7.78
C ALA A 61 10.13 -8.14 -9.05
N ALA A 62 9.77 -9.43 -9.12
CA ALA A 62 9.96 -10.26 -10.30
C ALA A 62 9.18 -9.75 -11.54
N TYR A 63 8.16 -8.92 -11.35
CA TYR A 63 7.31 -8.42 -12.42
C TYR A 63 7.59 -6.96 -12.80
N TRP A 64 8.48 -6.24 -12.12
CA TRP A 64 8.74 -4.82 -12.42
C TRP A 64 9.17 -4.59 -13.86
N HIS A 65 10.11 -5.38 -14.40
CA HIS A 65 10.51 -5.26 -15.80
C HIS A 65 9.35 -5.47 -16.76
N HIS A 66 8.49 -6.47 -16.52
CA HIS A 66 7.31 -6.71 -17.36
C HIS A 66 6.38 -5.49 -17.34
N ARG A 67 6.04 -4.96 -16.17
CA ARG A 67 5.14 -3.80 -16.02
C ARG A 67 5.73 -2.54 -16.66
N LEU A 68 7.02 -2.27 -16.47
CA LEU A 68 7.71 -1.14 -17.09
C LEU A 68 7.73 -1.26 -18.63
N ARG A 69 7.91 -2.47 -19.18
CA ARG A 69 7.78 -2.73 -20.63
C ARG A 69 6.36 -2.51 -21.13
N MET A 70 5.35 -2.90 -20.34
CA MET A 70 3.96 -2.59 -20.66
C MET A 70 3.72 -1.08 -20.73
N MET A 71 4.25 -0.31 -19.79
CA MET A 71 4.16 1.16 -19.78
C MET A 71 4.87 1.76 -20.99
N LYS A 72 6.07 1.29 -21.32
CA LYS A 72 6.79 1.74 -22.50
C LYS A 72 6.07 1.38 -23.80
N ALA A 73 5.50 0.17 -23.88
CA ALA A 73 4.68 -0.26 -25.01
C ALA A 73 3.35 0.52 -25.10
N LEU A 74 2.85 1.09 -24.02
CA LEU A 74 1.73 2.02 -24.03
C LEU A 74 2.09 3.37 -24.68
N GLY A 75 3.39 3.73 -24.73
CA GLY A 75 3.89 4.99 -25.27
C GLY A 75 4.36 5.98 -24.22
N LEU A 76 4.49 5.55 -22.96
CA LEU A 76 4.97 6.39 -21.86
C LEU A 76 6.51 6.53 -21.89
N ASN A 77 7.01 7.66 -21.41
CA ASN A 77 8.45 7.95 -21.29
C ASN A 77 8.93 8.05 -19.82
N ALA A 78 8.01 8.04 -18.86
CA ALA A 78 8.32 8.11 -17.45
C ALA A 78 7.41 7.19 -16.61
N VAL A 79 7.91 6.76 -15.47
CA VAL A 79 7.15 6.12 -14.39
C VAL A 79 7.20 6.99 -13.16
N ALA A 80 6.05 7.23 -12.52
CA ALA A 80 5.98 7.85 -11.21
C ALA A 80 5.74 6.78 -10.14
N THR A 81 6.28 6.97 -8.95
CA THR A 81 6.06 6.06 -7.83
C THR A 81 6.13 6.76 -6.49
N TYR A 82 5.20 6.42 -5.60
CA TYR A 82 5.32 6.75 -4.19
C TYR A 82 6.39 5.89 -3.51
N VAL A 83 6.96 6.44 -2.43
CA VAL A 83 7.72 5.69 -1.44
C VAL A 83 6.99 5.79 -0.12
N PHE A 84 6.40 4.69 0.34
CA PHE A 84 5.67 4.66 1.60
C PHE A 84 6.62 4.46 2.76
N TRP A 85 6.65 5.38 3.69
CA TRP A 85 7.55 5.36 4.85
C TRP A 85 7.38 4.09 5.67
N ASN A 86 6.13 3.75 6.07
CA ASN A 86 5.83 2.55 6.86
C ASN A 86 6.11 1.22 6.16
N TYR A 87 6.33 1.24 4.84
CA TYR A 87 6.73 0.05 4.10
C TYR A 87 8.19 -0.29 4.32
N HIS A 88 9.02 0.71 4.56
CA HIS A 88 10.46 0.58 4.74
C HIS A 88 10.89 0.61 6.21
N GLU A 89 10.30 1.45 7.05
CA GLU A 89 10.48 1.38 8.48
C GLU A 89 9.47 0.38 9.05
N THR A 90 9.91 -0.86 9.26
CA THR A 90 9.05 -1.99 9.66
C THR A 90 8.75 -2.05 11.15
N ALA A 91 9.59 -1.40 11.95
CA ALA A 91 9.42 -1.12 13.38
C ALA A 91 10.22 0.15 13.71
N PRO A 92 9.98 0.82 14.83
CA PRO A 92 10.69 2.04 15.19
C PRO A 92 12.22 1.92 15.06
N GLY A 93 12.81 2.65 14.11
CA GLY A 93 14.24 2.63 13.81
C GLY A 93 14.75 1.39 13.04
N VAL A 94 13.87 0.46 12.64
CA VAL A 94 14.23 -0.75 11.89
C VAL A 94 13.84 -0.57 10.43
N TRP A 95 14.84 -0.46 9.57
CA TRP A 95 14.68 -0.16 8.15
C TRP A 95 14.97 -1.37 7.27
N ASP A 96 14.10 -1.63 6.29
CA ASP A 96 14.29 -2.62 5.24
C ASP A 96 14.19 -1.97 3.86
N TRP A 97 15.32 -1.91 3.16
CA TRP A 97 15.47 -1.36 1.81
C TRP A 97 15.89 -2.42 0.78
N THR A 98 15.92 -3.68 1.16
CA THR A 98 16.56 -4.74 0.36
C THR A 98 15.71 -5.97 0.11
N THR A 99 14.74 -6.26 0.97
CA THR A 99 13.96 -7.51 0.89
C THR A 99 12.81 -7.40 -0.10
N GLY A 100 12.81 -8.23 -1.12
CA GLY A 100 11.71 -8.35 -2.09
C GLY A 100 11.31 -7.01 -2.70
N ASN A 101 10.03 -6.65 -2.57
CA ASN A 101 9.50 -5.39 -3.11
C ASN A 101 10.02 -4.14 -2.39
N ARG A 102 10.67 -4.26 -1.22
CA ARG A 102 11.28 -3.12 -0.52
C ARG A 102 12.59 -2.66 -1.16
N ASN A 103 13.11 -3.38 -2.15
CA ASN A 103 14.37 -3.01 -2.83
C ASN A 103 14.14 -1.90 -3.87
N ILE A 104 13.98 -0.66 -3.40
CA ILE A 104 13.78 0.51 -4.27
C ILE A 104 14.94 0.71 -5.26
N ARG A 105 16.18 0.38 -4.86
CA ARG A 105 17.36 0.48 -5.78
C ARG A 105 17.21 -0.46 -6.96
N ALA A 106 16.72 -1.69 -6.75
CA ALA A 106 16.44 -2.65 -7.81
C ALA A 106 15.32 -2.16 -8.74
N PHE A 107 14.27 -1.53 -8.19
CA PHE A 107 13.20 -0.91 -8.99
C PHE A 107 13.73 0.24 -9.85
N LEU A 108 14.52 1.15 -9.28
CA LEU A 108 15.13 2.27 -10.02
C LEU A 108 16.08 1.77 -11.11
N LYS A 109 16.82 0.69 -10.83
CA LYS A 109 17.64 0.04 -11.85
C LYS A 109 16.78 -0.56 -12.95
N ALA A 110 15.70 -1.24 -12.63
CA ALA A 110 14.78 -1.79 -13.64
C ALA A 110 14.19 -0.68 -14.52
N ALA A 111 13.78 0.46 -13.96
CA ALA A 111 13.31 1.60 -14.72
C ALA A 111 14.41 2.15 -15.68
N ALA A 112 15.64 2.27 -15.19
CA ALA A 112 16.78 2.68 -16.02
C ALA A 112 17.09 1.68 -17.14
N ASP A 113 17.06 0.38 -16.85
CA ASP A 113 17.32 -0.68 -17.82
C ASP A 113 16.25 -0.69 -18.94
N GLU A 114 15.00 -0.37 -18.62
CA GLU A 114 13.90 -0.23 -19.60
C GLU A 114 13.87 1.17 -20.26
N GLY A 115 14.80 2.07 -19.90
CA GLY A 115 14.92 3.42 -20.47
C GLY A 115 13.76 4.33 -20.11
N MET A 116 13.22 4.20 -18.89
CA MET A 116 12.17 5.06 -18.35
C MET A 116 12.77 6.13 -17.43
N MET A 117 12.34 7.37 -17.58
CA MET A 117 12.55 8.40 -16.54
C MET A 117 11.72 8.03 -15.30
N VAL A 118 12.18 8.49 -14.12
CA VAL A 118 11.47 8.28 -12.87
C VAL A 118 11.09 9.61 -12.24
N ILE A 119 9.82 9.74 -11.85
CA ILE A 119 9.28 10.79 -11.00
C ILE A 119 9.12 10.21 -9.61
N LEU A 120 9.94 10.64 -8.67
CA LEU A 120 9.95 10.13 -7.31
C LEU A 120 9.00 10.93 -6.42
N ARG A 121 8.11 10.23 -5.71
CA ARG A 121 7.10 10.83 -4.82
C ARG A 121 7.31 10.32 -3.38
N PRO A 122 8.28 10.88 -2.63
CA PRO A 122 8.67 10.34 -1.32
C PRO A 122 7.74 10.73 -0.16
N GLY A 123 6.89 11.72 -0.35
CA GLY A 123 6.08 12.27 0.72
C GLY A 123 6.81 13.32 1.56
N PRO A 124 6.85 13.19 2.90
CA PRO A 124 6.66 11.99 3.77
C PRO A 124 5.24 11.45 3.90
N TYR A 125 4.22 12.26 3.59
CA TYR A 125 2.85 11.80 3.40
C TYR A 125 2.61 11.46 1.93
N ALA A 126 2.03 10.31 1.65
CA ALA A 126 1.78 9.83 0.30
C ALA A 126 0.29 9.72 -0.05
N CYS A 127 -0.62 9.46 0.88
CA CYS A 127 -2.00 9.05 0.63
C CYS A 127 -2.07 7.67 -0.03
N GLY A 128 -2.41 7.61 -1.31
CA GLY A 128 -2.31 6.42 -2.15
C GLY A 128 -3.17 5.25 -1.72
N GLU A 129 -4.26 5.48 -0.99
CA GLU A 129 -5.12 4.44 -0.37
C GLU A 129 -4.29 3.38 0.37
N TRP A 130 -3.16 3.86 0.93
CA TRP A 130 -2.22 3.06 1.70
C TRP A 130 -2.41 3.29 3.19
N GLU A 131 -2.21 2.25 3.98
CA GLU A 131 -2.32 2.28 5.44
C GLU A 131 -1.68 3.55 6.03
N TYR A 132 -2.49 4.34 6.74
CA TYR A 132 -2.11 5.60 7.40
C TYR A 132 -1.46 6.64 6.47
N GLY A 133 -1.80 6.61 5.16
CA GLY A 133 -1.21 7.49 4.15
C GLY A 133 0.30 7.32 3.97
N GLY A 134 0.84 6.19 4.37
CA GLY A 134 2.26 5.85 4.33
C GLY A 134 3.01 6.12 5.63
N TYR A 135 2.41 6.77 6.62
CA TYR A 135 3.05 6.99 7.92
C TYR A 135 3.15 5.71 8.75
N PRO A 136 4.23 5.51 9.50
CA PRO A 136 4.28 4.48 10.54
C PRO A 136 3.23 4.72 11.63
N TRP A 137 2.47 3.69 11.99
CA TRP A 137 1.41 3.77 12.99
C TRP A 137 1.91 4.24 14.37
N TRP A 138 3.15 3.90 14.74
CA TRP A 138 3.72 4.28 16.03
C TRP A 138 4.01 5.79 16.16
N LEU A 139 3.96 6.58 15.10
CA LEU A 139 3.98 8.04 15.24
C LEU A 139 2.81 8.54 16.08
N SER A 140 1.66 7.85 16.05
CA SER A 140 0.50 8.19 16.88
C SER A 140 0.70 7.91 18.37
N THR A 141 1.71 7.09 18.74
CA THR A 141 2.03 6.79 20.16
C THR A 141 3.05 7.75 20.77
N VAL A 142 3.67 8.60 19.97
CA VAL A 142 4.62 9.60 20.46
C VAL A 142 3.86 10.74 21.13
N PRO A 143 4.13 11.04 22.41
CA PRO A 143 3.42 12.10 23.13
C PRO A 143 3.47 13.44 22.40
N GLU A 144 2.34 14.12 22.31
CA GLU A 144 2.17 15.44 21.67
C GLU A 144 2.56 15.50 20.18
N MET A 145 2.74 14.36 19.51
CA MET A 145 2.97 14.30 18.08
C MET A 145 1.80 14.92 17.31
N LYS A 146 2.12 15.85 16.42
CA LYS A 146 1.15 16.47 15.51
C LYS A 146 1.67 16.34 14.09
N ILE A 147 1.18 15.31 13.38
CA ILE A 147 1.57 15.04 12.00
C ILE A 147 1.15 16.17 11.06
N ARG A 148 1.91 16.37 9.98
CA ARG A 148 1.69 17.39 8.94
C ARG A 148 1.64 18.83 9.49
N THR A 149 2.42 19.13 10.53
CA THR A 149 2.51 20.47 11.15
C THR A 149 3.97 20.84 11.47
N GLN A 150 4.18 22.06 11.97
CA GLN A 150 5.47 22.53 12.51
C GLN A 150 5.88 21.86 13.84
N ASN A 151 5.26 20.74 14.18
CA ASN A 151 5.64 19.98 15.37
C ASN A 151 7.08 19.46 15.26
N LYS A 152 7.93 19.82 16.22
CA LYS A 152 9.37 19.48 16.16
C LYS A 152 9.60 17.97 16.08
N ALA A 153 8.91 17.18 16.92
CA ALA A 153 9.08 15.72 16.94
C ALA A 153 8.69 15.11 15.58
N PHE A 154 7.63 15.62 14.96
CA PHE A 154 7.21 15.19 13.63
C PHE A 154 8.24 15.56 12.55
N LEU A 155 8.74 16.80 12.54
CA LEU A 155 9.76 17.23 11.57
C LEU A 155 11.08 16.47 11.73
N ASP A 156 11.49 16.14 12.97
CA ASP A 156 12.67 15.32 13.23
C ASP A 156 12.48 13.88 12.68
N SER A 157 11.30 13.33 12.84
CA SER A 157 10.94 12.00 12.29
C SER A 157 10.93 12.02 10.76
N CYS A 158 10.37 13.07 10.14
CA CYS A 158 10.41 13.28 8.69
C CYS A 158 11.86 13.37 8.18
N ARG A 159 12.72 14.11 8.88
CA ARG A 159 14.15 14.22 8.58
C ARG A 159 14.80 12.84 8.55
N THR A 160 14.58 12.04 9.59
CA THR A 160 15.14 10.69 9.68
C THR A 160 14.71 9.83 8.49
N TYR A 161 13.42 9.83 8.15
CA TYR A 161 12.91 9.11 6.97
C TYR A 161 13.54 9.60 5.67
N ILE A 162 13.57 10.92 5.44
CA ILE A 162 14.12 11.52 4.20
C ILE A 162 15.61 11.19 4.06
N ASP A 163 16.39 11.24 5.15
CA ASP A 163 17.81 10.90 5.13
C ASP A 163 18.04 9.41 4.83
N GLN A 164 17.22 8.52 5.41
CA GLN A 164 17.25 7.08 5.12
C GLN A 164 16.92 6.80 3.65
N LEU A 165 15.89 7.42 3.12
CA LEU A 165 15.52 7.29 1.70
C LEU A 165 16.61 7.85 0.80
N ALA A 166 17.11 9.05 1.06
CA ALA A 166 18.14 9.69 0.26
C ALA A 166 19.41 8.84 0.18
N ALA A 167 19.78 8.15 1.27
CA ALA A 167 20.89 7.21 1.26
C ALA A 167 20.70 6.07 0.24
N GLN A 168 19.47 5.72 -0.11
CA GLN A 168 19.15 4.69 -1.10
C GLN A 168 19.08 5.22 -2.52
N VAL A 169 18.63 6.47 -2.74
CA VAL A 169 18.20 6.91 -4.07
C VAL A 169 18.96 8.08 -4.65
N ARG A 170 19.73 8.85 -3.86
CA ARG A 170 20.38 10.09 -4.32
C ARG A 170 21.40 9.87 -5.47
N ASP A 171 21.99 8.68 -5.56
CA ASP A 171 22.91 8.30 -6.65
C ASP A 171 22.17 7.87 -7.92
N PHE A 172 20.83 7.72 -7.86
CA PHE A 172 19.97 7.47 -9.01
C PHE A 172 19.38 8.75 -9.62
N GLN A 173 19.73 9.93 -9.13
CA GLN A 173 19.32 11.18 -9.76
C GLN A 173 19.97 11.33 -11.14
N ILE A 174 19.28 12.00 -12.06
CA ILE A 174 19.79 12.22 -13.43
C ILE A 174 21.12 12.97 -13.43
N THR A 175 21.34 13.86 -12.48
CA THR A 175 22.60 14.59 -12.25
C THR A 175 23.78 13.65 -11.91
N LYS A 176 23.47 12.43 -11.46
CA LYS A 176 24.45 11.36 -11.17
C LYS A 176 24.46 10.25 -12.24
N GLY A 177 23.64 10.40 -13.30
CA GLY A 177 23.49 9.41 -14.38
C GLY A 177 22.45 8.33 -14.12
N GLY A 178 21.52 8.56 -13.18
CA GLY A 178 20.37 7.70 -12.90
C GLY A 178 19.10 8.16 -13.62
N PRO A 179 17.96 7.48 -13.39
CA PRO A 179 16.70 7.77 -14.07
C PRO A 179 15.83 8.83 -13.39
N ILE A 180 16.10 9.22 -12.12
CA ILE A 180 15.22 10.14 -11.38
C ILE A 180 15.40 11.55 -11.91
N VAL A 181 14.32 12.11 -12.47
CA VAL A 181 14.30 13.45 -13.09
C VAL A 181 13.63 14.51 -12.23
N MET A 182 12.66 14.13 -11.40
CA MET A 182 11.89 15.04 -10.53
C MET A 182 11.61 14.37 -9.19
N VAL A 183 11.47 15.18 -8.14
CA VAL A 183 11.06 14.72 -6.81
C VAL A 183 9.92 15.58 -6.28
N GLN A 184 8.88 14.93 -5.73
CA GLN A 184 7.74 15.60 -5.10
C GLN A 184 8.04 15.96 -3.65
N ALA A 185 7.60 17.14 -3.21
CA ALA A 185 7.60 17.54 -1.81
C ALA A 185 6.17 17.51 -1.28
N GLU A 186 5.92 16.72 -0.22
CA GLU A 186 4.60 16.49 0.37
C GLU A 186 3.61 15.87 -0.64
N ASN A 187 2.34 15.74 -0.34
CA ASN A 187 1.28 15.33 -1.26
C ASN A 187 -0.07 15.93 -0.83
N GLU A 188 -0.77 16.58 -1.77
CA GLU A 188 -2.10 17.16 -1.56
C GLU A 188 -2.23 17.97 -0.26
N PHE A 189 -1.16 18.70 0.06
CA PHE A 189 -1.11 19.46 1.32
C PHE A 189 -2.15 20.57 1.35
N GLY A 190 -2.50 21.13 0.20
CA GLY A 190 -3.56 22.12 0.08
C GLY A 190 -4.93 21.61 0.54
N SER A 191 -5.21 20.31 0.32
CA SER A 191 -6.42 19.68 0.84
C SER A 191 -6.42 19.61 2.38
N TYR A 192 -5.30 19.21 2.98
CA TYR A 192 -5.15 19.21 4.43
C TYR A 192 -5.32 20.61 5.02
N VAL A 193 -4.66 21.63 4.45
CA VAL A 193 -4.78 23.06 4.83
C VAL A 193 -6.24 23.52 4.79
N SER A 194 -6.98 23.15 3.73
CA SER A 194 -8.38 23.53 3.59
C SER A 194 -9.30 22.98 4.70
N GLN A 195 -8.91 21.88 5.32
CA GLN A 195 -9.62 21.19 6.40
C GLN A 195 -9.14 21.59 7.80
N ARG A 196 -7.92 22.16 7.93
CA ARG A 196 -7.28 22.56 9.20
C ARG A 196 -7.16 24.08 9.31
N LYS A 197 -8.31 24.74 9.21
CA LYS A 197 -8.41 26.22 9.34
C LYS A 197 -8.15 26.73 10.75
N ASP A 198 -8.03 25.84 11.72
CA ASP A 198 -7.58 26.12 13.08
C ASP A 198 -6.08 26.49 13.15
N ILE A 199 -5.30 26.15 12.11
CA ILE A 199 -3.88 26.49 11.99
C ILE A 199 -3.73 27.64 10.97
N PRO A 200 -3.00 28.71 11.29
CA PRO A 200 -2.76 29.80 10.35
C PRO A 200 -2.04 29.35 9.07
N LEU A 201 -2.38 29.97 7.93
CA LEU A 201 -1.83 29.61 6.62
C LEU A 201 -0.31 29.74 6.54
N ASP A 202 0.26 30.74 7.18
CA ASP A 202 1.71 30.96 7.22
C ASP A 202 2.44 29.84 8.01
N VAL A 203 1.81 29.30 9.05
CA VAL A 203 2.35 28.15 9.79
C VAL A 203 2.32 26.88 8.92
N HIS A 204 1.24 26.67 8.15
CA HIS A 204 1.18 25.57 7.17
C HIS A 204 2.29 25.70 6.11
N ARG A 205 2.49 26.91 5.58
CA ARG A 205 3.55 27.18 4.57
C ARG A 205 4.96 26.96 5.13
N GLN A 206 5.19 27.31 6.41
CA GLN A 206 6.46 27.01 7.08
C GLN A 206 6.72 25.50 7.15
N TYR A 207 5.70 24.70 7.45
CA TYR A 207 5.82 23.23 7.44
C TYR A 207 6.20 22.69 6.06
N SER A 208 5.46 23.05 5.02
CA SER A 208 5.72 22.55 3.66
C SER A 208 7.09 23.01 3.14
N ALA A 209 7.50 24.25 3.45
CA ALA A 209 8.85 24.74 3.16
C ALA A 209 9.94 23.96 3.91
N ALA A 210 9.68 23.55 5.16
CA ALA A 210 10.61 22.73 5.94
C ALA A 210 10.80 21.34 5.29
N ILE A 211 9.73 20.70 4.82
CA ILE A 211 9.82 19.42 4.10
C ILE A 211 10.65 19.57 2.83
N ARG A 212 10.39 20.61 2.02
CA ARG A 212 11.22 20.89 0.84
C ARG A 212 12.69 21.09 1.21
N GLN A 213 12.98 21.85 2.26
CA GLN A 213 14.35 22.07 2.72
C GLN A 213 15.03 20.78 3.16
N GLN A 214 14.29 19.89 3.85
CA GLN A 214 14.82 18.58 4.24
C GLN A 214 15.23 17.73 3.03
N LEU A 215 14.46 17.76 1.94
CA LEU A 215 14.83 17.08 0.68
C LEU A 215 16.12 17.67 0.08
N ILE A 216 16.27 19.00 0.06
CA ILE A 216 17.48 19.67 -0.42
C ILE A 216 18.69 19.27 0.43
N ASP A 217 18.56 19.35 1.75
CA ASP A 217 19.64 19.03 2.69
C ASP A 217 20.08 17.57 2.58
N ALA A 218 19.15 16.65 2.29
CA ALA A 218 19.41 15.23 2.04
C ALA A 218 20.10 14.95 0.70
N GLY A 219 20.24 15.97 -0.16
CA GLY A 219 21.03 15.91 -1.40
C GLY A 219 20.20 15.68 -2.67
N PHE A 220 18.91 16.01 -2.68
CA PHE A 220 18.14 16.07 -3.92
C PHE A 220 18.48 17.38 -4.66
N ASP A 221 19.11 17.26 -5.83
CA ASP A 221 19.61 18.35 -6.67
C ASP A 221 18.88 18.45 -8.04
N ILE A 222 17.72 17.85 -8.14
CA ILE A 222 16.83 17.82 -9.31
C ILE A 222 15.58 18.69 -9.09
N PRO A 223 14.82 19.05 -10.14
CA PRO A 223 13.57 19.81 -9.99
C PRO A 223 12.61 19.20 -9.00
N MET A 224 12.05 20.05 -8.13
CA MET A 224 11.01 19.66 -7.17
C MET A 224 9.64 20.14 -7.65
N PHE A 225 8.60 19.40 -7.28
CA PHE A 225 7.21 19.77 -7.58
C PHE A 225 6.27 19.48 -6.40
N THR A 226 5.09 20.08 -6.42
CA THR A 226 3.96 19.78 -5.55
C THR A 226 2.80 19.26 -6.37
N SER A 227 1.89 18.51 -5.76
CA SER A 227 0.76 17.84 -6.40
C SER A 227 -0.50 18.11 -5.60
N ASP A 228 -1.41 18.94 -6.15
CA ASP A 228 -2.64 19.40 -5.50
C ASP A 228 -3.74 19.69 -6.54
N GLY A 229 -5.00 19.71 -6.12
CA GLY A 229 -6.05 20.32 -6.92
C GLY A 229 -5.72 21.80 -7.22
N SER A 230 -5.95 22.27 -8.44
CA SER A 230 -5.61 23.65 -8.86
C SER A 230 -6.22 24.74 -7.96
N TRP A 231 -7.35 24.44 -7.33
CA TRP A 231 -8.08 25.33 -6.39
C TRP A 231 -7.49 25.34 -4.98
N LEU A 232 -6.51 24.48 -4.70
CA LEU A 232 -5.86 24.30 -3.39
C LEU A 232 -4.42 24.85 -3.35
N PHE A 233 -3.91 25.41 -4.44
CA PHE A 233 -2.53 25.90 -4.54
C PHE A 233 -2.17 26.97 -3.50
N GLU A 234 -3.15 27.70 -2.97
CA GLU A 234 -2.88 28.67 -1.90
C GLU A 234 -2.24 28.01 -0.67
N GLY A 235 -2.68 26.79 -0.32
CA GLY A 235 -2.13 26.02 0.79
C GLY A 235 -1.08 24.99 0.38
N GLY A 236 -1.14 24.49 -0.86
CA GLY A 236 -0.34 23.36 -1.33
C GLY A 236 0.91 23.72 -2.12
N ALA A 237 0.92 24.89 -2.81
CA ALA A 237 2.10 25.30 -3.55
C ALA A 237 3.25 25.69 -2.62
N ILE A 238 4.48 25.26 -2.96
CA ILE A 238 5.70 25.57 -2.21
C ILE A 238 6.61 26.43 -3.08
N GLU A 239 7.12 27.55 -2.55
CA GLU A 239 8.05 28.41 -3.26
C GLU A 239 9.30 27.61 -3.68
N GLY A 240 9.69 27.75 -4.96
CA GLY A 240 10.83 27.02 -5.53
C GLY A 240 10.54 25.56 -5.92
N ALA A 241 9.27 25.13 -5.87
CA ALA A 241 8.81 23.88 -6.46
C ALA A 241 7.78 24.18 -7.56
N LEU A 242 7.72 23.36 -8.60
CA LEU A 242 6.70 23.46 -9.65
C LEU A 242 5.35 22.99 -9.10
N PRO A 243 4.31 23.82 -9.05
CA PRO A 243 2.97 23.35 -8.71
C PRO A 243 2.39 22.55 -9.88
N THR A 244 1.92 21.34 -9.61
CA THR A 244 1.23 20.49 -10.60
C THR A 244 -0.21 20.21 -10.15
N CYS A 245 -1.09 19.96 -11.11
CA CYS A 245 -2.51 19.81 -10.84
C CYS A 245 -2.91 18.35 -10.66
N ASN A 246 -3.87 18.10 -9.76
CA ASN A 246 -4.56 16.82 -9.63
C ASN A 246 -5.99 16.96 -10.13
N GLY A 247 -6.43 16.07 -11.04
CA GLY A 247 -7.81 16.00 -11.53
C GLY A 247 -8.35 17.21 -12.28
N GLU A 248 -7.52 18.21 -12.62
CA GLU A 248 -7.96 19.41 -13.32
C GLU A 248 -8.07 19.19 -14.83
N ASN A 249 -9.27 19.32 -15.37
CA ASN A 249 -9.57 19.05 -16.78
C ASN A 249 -9.57 20.31 -17.68
N ASN A 250 -9.56 21.49 -17.10
CA ASN A 250 -9.64 22.74 -17.83
C ASN A 250 -8.24 23.31 -18.13
N ILE A 251 -7.86 23.29 -19.40
CA ILE A 251 -6.55 23.74 -19.89
C ILE A 251 -6.22 25.18 -19.46
N ASN A 252 -7.18 26.08 -19.56
CA ASN A 252 -6.97 27.49 -19.19
C ASN A 252 -6.78 27.67 -17.69
N THR A 253 -7.52 26.89 -16.89
CA THR A 253 -7.38 26.87 -15.43
C THR A 253 -6.00 26.35 -15.03
N ILE A 254 -5.54 25.23 -15.63
CA ILE A 254 -4.20 24.70 -15.40
C ILE A 254 -3.16 25.78 -15.64
N LYS A 255 -3.15 26.38 -16.83
CA LYS A 255 -2.16 27.41 -17.21
C LYS A 255 -2.21 28.60 -16.27
N LYS A 256 -3.39 29.19 -16.07
CA LYS A 256 -3.59 30.34 -15.19
C LYS A 256 -3.12 30.10 -13.75
N LYS A 257 -3.44 28.91 -13.21
CA LYS A 257 -3.09 28.58 -11.81
C LYS A 257 -1.61 28.30 -11.64
N VAL A 258 -1.00 27.52 -12.54
CA VAL A 258 0.45 27.27 -12.50
C VAL A 258 1.22 28.57 -12.68
N ASP A 259 0.87 29.40 -13.65
CA ASP A 259 1.52 30.69 -13.90
C ASP A 259 1.47 31.63 -12.67
N ALA A 260 0.36 31.64 -11.95
CA ALA A 260 0.20 32.48 -10.75
C ALA A 260 1.16 32.09 -9.60
N TYR A 261 1.62 30.85 -9.55
CA TYR A 261 2.48 30.32 -8.48
C TYR A 261 3.90 29.93 -8.96
N HIS A 262 4.18 30.01 -10.27
CA HIS A 262 5.46 29.60 -10.85
C HIS A 262 6.05 30.61 -11.85
N GLY A 263 6.02 31.88 -11.52
CA GLY A 263 6.70 32.92 -12.29
C GLY A 263 6.13 33.21 -13.67
N GLY A 264 4.91 32.76 -13.99
CA GLY A 264 4.17 33.15 -15.19
C GLY A 264 4.48 32.37 -16.47
N VAL A 265 5.20 31.26 -16.41
CA VAL A 265 5.73 30.58 -17.63
C VAL A 265 5.83 29.06 -17.46
N GLY A 266 4.80 28.33 -17.12
CA GLY A 266 4.89 26.85 -17.14
C GLY A 266 6.22 26.25 -16.62
N PRO A 267 6.55 24.97 -16.91
CA PRO A 267 5.79 23.99 -17.67
C PRO A 267 4.50 23.58 -16.96
N TYR A 268 3.60 22.98 -17.72
CA TYR A 268 2.31 22.55 -17.19
C TYR A 268 2.26 21.02 -17.08
N MET A 269 1.78 20.53 -15.93
CA MET A 269 1.64 19.10 -15.69
C MET A 269 0.40 18.80 -14.85
N VAL A 270 -0.32 17.74 -15.22
CA VAL A 270 -1.33 17.08 -14.38
C VAL A 270 -0.68 15.86 -13.75
N ALA A 271 -0.28 15.97 -12.47
CA ALA A 271 0.44 14.92 -11.77
C ALA A 271 -0.44 13.74 -11.35
N GLU A 272 -1.76 13.97 -11.26
CA GLU A 272 -2.71 12.88 -11.08
C GLU A 272 -3.85 13.05 -12.09
N PHE A 273 -3.75 12.30 -13.18
CA PHE A 273 -4.77 12.16 -14.21
C PHE A 273 -5.43 10.79 -14.05
N TYR A 274 -6.60 10.78 -13.42
CA TYR A 274 -7.27 9.58 -12.96
C TYR A 274 -7.81 8.73 -14.10
N THR A 275 -7.28 7.52 -14.23
CA THR A 275 -7.70 6.52 -15.24
C THR A 275 -8.94 5.74 -14.81
N GLY A 276 -9.16 5.63 -13.52
CA GLY A 276 -10.23 4.99 -12.81
C GLY A 276 -10.43 5.67 -11.46
N TRP A 277 -10.77 4.90 -10.43
CA TRP A 277 -10.85 5.38 -9.06
C TRP A 277 -10.55 4.25 -8.08
N LEU A 278 -10.36 4.60 -6.81
CA LEU A 278 -10.19 3.67 -5.70
C LEU A 278 -11.51 2.96 -5.34
N ASP A 279 -11.41 1.79 -4.74
CA ASP A 279 -12.55 0.95 -4.40
C ASP A 279 -12.59 0.61 -2.91
N HIS A 280 -13.80 0.60 -2.34
CA HIS A 280 -14.03 0.25 -0.95
C HIS A 280 -14.82 -1.06 -0.80
N TRP A 281 -14.59 -1.75 0.32
CA TRP A 281 -15.46 -2.87 0.71
C TRP A 281 -16.91 -2.40 0.89
N ASN A 282 -17.86 -3.22 0.44
CA ASN A 282 -19.30 -2.98 0.50
C ASN A 282 -19.81 -1.83 -0.41
N GLU A 283 -18.99 -1.38 -1.36
CA GLU A 283 -19.34 -0.38 -2.38
C GLU A 283 -19.15 -0.96 -3.80
N PRO A 284 -19.83 -0.42 -4.83
CA PRO A 284 -19.62 -0.84 -6.21
C PRO A 284 -18.18 -0.59 -6.66
N PHE A 285 -17.68 -1.44 -7.55
CA PHE A 285 -16.39 -1.22 -8.21
C PHE A 285 -16.46 -0.02 -9.16
N GLU A 286 -15.54 0.93 -9.01
CA GLU A 286 -15.51 2.16 -9.78
C GLU A 286 -14.98 1.96 -11.20
N LYS A 287 -15.56 2.66 -12.17
CA LYS A 287 -15.16 2.57 -13.58
C LYS A 287 -15.16 3.93 -14.26
N VAL A 288 -14.13 4.19 -15.04
CA VAL A 288 -14.01 5.39 -15.88
C VAL A 288 -14.05 5.01 -17.35
N SER A 289 -14.91 5.67 -18.12
CA SER A 289 -15.05 5.43 -19.56
C SER A 289 -13.74 5.68 -20.31
N SER A 290 -13.29 4.70 -21.10
CA SER A 290 -12.11 4.84 -21.97
C SER A 290 -12.23 6.01 -22.95
N ASP A 291 -13.43 6.26 -23.49
CA ASP A 291 -13.67 7.37 -24.43
C ASP A 291 -13.56 8.73 -23.73
N ALA A 292 -14.14 8.87 -22.54
CA ALA A 292 -14.04 10.11 -21.75
C ALA A 292 -12.59 10.40 -21.38
N PHE A 293 -11.87 9.39 -20.92
CA PHE A 293 -10.46 9.49 -20.53
C PHE A 293 -9.58 9.88 -21.72
N THR A 294 -9.66 9.15 -22.84
CA THR A 294 -8.82 9.41 -24.03
C THR A 294 -9.12 10.75 -24.68
N LYS A 295 -10.39 11.21 -24.65
CA LYS A 295 -10.77 12.54 -25.11
C LYS A 295 -10.12 13.66 -24.27
N GLN A 296 -10.03 13.48 -22.95
CA GLN A 296 -9.34 14.44 -22.10
C GLN A 296 -7.82 14.38 -22.30
N MET A 297 -7.25 13.19 -22.44
CA MET A 297 -5.82 12.99 -22.74
C MET A 297 -5.43 13.71 -24.05
N GLN A 298 -6.26 13.62 -25.09
CA GLN A 298 -6.01 14.32 -26.36
C GLN A 298 -5.90 15.84 -26.16
N LYS A 299 -6.76 16.44 -25.31
CA LYS A 299 -6.68 17.88 -25.04
C LYS A 299 -5.34 18.25 -24.34
N TYR A 300 -4.83 17.40 -23.44
CA TYR A 300 -3.53 17.67 -22.81
C TYR A 300 -2.39 17.57 -23.82
N LEU A 301 -2.41 16.54 -24.68
CA LEU A 301 -1.43 16.37 -25.76
C LEU A 301 -1.40 17.58 -26.68
N ASP A 302 -2.55 18.03 -27.18
CA ASP A 302 -2.69 19.17 -28.08
C ASP A 302 -2.26 20.49 -27.45
N ALA A 303 -2.44 20.63 -26.12
CA ALA A 303 -2.07 21.82 -25.36
C ALA A 303 -0.61 21.83 -24.84
N GLY A 304 0.16 20.75 -25.09
CA GLY A 304 1.51 20.56 -24.58
C GLY A 304 1.59 20.39 -23.06
N ILE A 305 0.49 19.92 -22.43
CA ILE A 305 0.44 19.65 -20.98
C ILE A 305 0.93 18.26 -20.71
N SER A 306 1.99 18.12 -19.91
CA SER A 306 2.48 16.85 -19.40
C SER A 306 1.50 16.21 -18.44
N PHE A 307 1.51 14.89 -18.31
CA PHE A 307 0.60 14.18 -17.41
C PHE A 307 1.23 12.92 -16.81
N ASN A 308 0.65 12.50 -15.69
CA ASN A 308 0.92 11.23 -15.05
C ASN A 308 -0.41 10.48 -14.85
N PHE A 309 -0.57 9.33 -15.48
CA PHE A 309 -1.76 8.49 -15.30
C PHE A 309 -1.80 7.91 -13.89
N TYR A 310 -2.76 8.31 -13.10
CA TYR A 310 -2.98 7.80 -11.76
C TYR A 310 -4.24 6.89 -11.76
N MET A 311 -4.11 5.59 -11.78
CA MET A 311 -2.95 4.72 -11.93
C MET A 311 -2.80 4.24 -13.37
N VAL A 312 -1.59 4.04 -13.87
CA VAL A 312 -1.40 3.26 -15.10
C VAL A 312 -1.45 1.76 -14.79
N HIS A 313 -0.99 1.37 -13.60
CA HIS A 313 -1.03 0.03 -13.04
C HIS A 313 -1.09 0.12 -11.52
N GLY A 314 -2.21 -0.25 -10.95
CA GLY A 314 -2.41 -0.13 -9.51
C GLY A 314 -1.70 -1.21 -8.70
N GLY A 315 -1.87 -2.48 -9.09
CA GLY A 315 -1.32 -3.63 -8.37
C GLY A 315 -2.18 -4.08 -7.20
N THR A 316 -1.55 -4.59 -6.13
CA THR A 316 -2.24 -5.26 -5.01
C THR A 316 -1.78 -4.68 -3.67
N ASN A 317 -2.71 -4.42 -2.77
CA ASN A 317 -2.46 -4.10 -1.37
C ASN A 317 -2.18 -5.39 -0.57
N PHE A 318 -1.01 -5.98 -0.76
CA PHE A 318 -0.62 -7.20 -0.06
C PHE A 318 -0.60 -7.01 1.46
N GLY A 319 -0.99 -8.05 2.19
CA GLY A 319 -1.00 -8.02 3.65
C GLY A 319 -2.03 -7.06 4.22
N PHE A 320 -1.57 -6.14 5.05
CA PHE A 320 -2.40 -5.13 5.72
C PHE A 320 -2.09 -3.71 5.22
N THR A 321 -1.66 -3.57 3.96
CA THR A 321 -1.21 -2.29 3.43
C THR A 321 -2.32 -1.41 2.88
N SER A 322 -3.54 -1.94 2.69
CA SER A 322 -4.71 -1.11 2.34
C SER A 322 -5.07 -0.17 3.48
N GLY A 323 -5.33 1.08 3.14
CA GLY A 323 -5.83 2.10 4.05
C GLY A 323 -7.34 2.14 4.16
N ALA A 324 -7.87 3.30 4.54
CA ALA A 324 -9.29 3.58 4.59
C ALA A 324 -9.59 5.05 4.37
N ASN A 325 -10.81 5.33 3.87
CA ASN A 325 -11.41 6.65 3.83
C ASN A 325 -12.55 6.73 4.86
N TYR A 326 -13.33 7.78 4.81
CA TYR A 326 -14.56 7.92 5.58
C TYR A 326 -15.60 8.72 4.81
N THR A 327 -16.88 8.36 5.00
CA THR A 327 -18.01 9.08 4.42
C THR A 327 -18.23 10.42 5.12
N LYS A 328 -19.10 11.27 4.56
CA LYS A 328 -19.54 12.52 5.22
C LYS A 328 -20.19 12.27 6.58
N ASP A 329 -20.86 11.13 6.75
CA ASP A 329 -21.48 10.69 8.00
C ASP A 329 -20.49 9.99 8.95
N ILE A 330 -19.20 10.05 8.64
CA ILE A 330 -18.09 9.54 9.48
C ILE A 330 -18.11 7.99 9.59
N ARG A 331 -18.61 7.29 8.60
CA ARG A 331 -18.47 5.83 8.51
C ARG A 331 -17.16 5.50 7.82
N LEU A 332 -16.52 4.44 8.30
CA LEU A 332 -15.29 3.94 7.69
C LEU A 332 -15.56 3.39 6.29
N GLN A 333 -14.67 3.70 5.36
CA GLN A 333 -14.63 3.15 3.99
C GLN A 333 -13.27 2.48 3.79
N PRO A 334 -13.10 1.20 4.21
CA PRO A 334 -11.81 0.51 4.06
C PRO A 334 -11.58 0.13 2.61
N ASP A 335 -10.37 0.40 2.12
CA ASP A 335 -9.95 0.09 0.77
C ASP A 335 -9.82 -1.43 0.57
N ILE A 336 -10.20 -1.92 -0.62
CA ILE A 336 -10.10 -3.35 -0.95
C ILE A 336 -8.65 -3.78 -1.16
N THR A 337 -8.43 -5.09 -1.23
CA THR A 337 -7.08 -5.66 -1.45
C THR A 337 -6.58 -5.41 -2.85
N SER A 338 -7.42 -5.56 -3.87
CA SER A 338 -7.04 -5.16 -5.22
C SER A 338 -6.91 -3.64 -5.32
N TYR A 339 -5.83 -3.17 -5.90
CA TYR A 339 -5.70 -1.78 -6.30
C TYR A 339 -5.75 -1.68 -7.83
N ASP A 340 -6.64 -2.48 -8.45
CA ASP A 340 -6.81 -2.50 -9.93
C ASP A 340 -7.09 -1.11 -10.48
N TYR A 341 -7.92 -0.30 -9.78
CA TYR A 341 -8.17 1.11 -10.08
C TYR A 341 -8.87 1.34 -11.43
N ASP A 342 -9.41 0.30 -12.06
CA ASP A 342 -9.86 0.32 -13.48
C ASP A 342 -8.75 0.87 -14.41
N ALA A 343 -7.49 0.56 -14.09
CA ALA A 343 -6.31 1.07 -14.75
C ALA A 343 -6.12 0.51 -16.17
N PRO A 344 -5.35 1.18 -17.05
CA PRO A 344 -5.01 0.65 -18.37
C PRO A 344 -4.31 -0.71 -18.32
N ILE A 345 -3.47 -0.92 -17.33
CA ILE A 345 -2.83 -2.22 -17.06
C ILE A 345 -3.50 -2.79 -15.80
N SER A 346 -4.22 -3.91 -15.94
CA SER A 346 -4.95 -4.53 -14.84
C SER A 346 -4.03 -5.00 -13.71
N GLU A 347 -4.58 -5.36 -12.55
CA GLU A 347 -3.84 -5.89 -11.38
C GLU A 347 -2.85 -7.00 -11.78
N ALA A 348 -3.26 -7.95 -12.63
CA ALA A 348 -2.40 -9.03 -13.14
C ALA A 348 -1.43 -8.60 -14.26
N GLY A 349 -1.47 -7.34 -14.70
CA GLY A 349 -0.59 -6.81 -15.74
C GLY A 349 -1.09 -7.05 -17.16
N TRP A 350 -2.39 -7.25 -17.36
CA TRP A 350 -2.97 -7.40 -18.68
C TRP A 350 -3.30 -6.06 -19.31
N ALA A 351 -3.14 -5.96 -20.62
CA ALA A 351 -3.68 -4.84 -21.39
C ALA A 351 -5.21 -4.89 -21.37
N THR A 352 -5.84 -3.79 -20.92
CA THR A 352 -7.29 -3.61 -20.91
C THR A 352 -7.76 -2.93 -22.22
N PRO A 353 -9.06 -2.86 -22.50
CA PRO A 353 -9.57 -2.03 -23.61
C PRO A 353 -9.13 -0.57 -23.51
N LYS A 354 -8.99 -0.03 -22.29
CA LYS A 354 -8.49 1.31 -22.03
C LYS A 354 -7.02 1.46 -22.46
N TYR A 355 -6.19 0.45 -22.18
CA TYR A 355 -4.80 0.40 -22.64
C TYR A 355 -4.71 0.51 -24.16
N GLU A 356 -5.50 -0.27 -24.89
CA GLU A 356 -5.48 -0.27 -26.36
C GLU A 356 -5.93 1.09 -26.93
N ALA A 357 -6.94 1.72 -26.33
CA ALA A 357 -7.42 3.04 -26.73
C ALA A 357 -6.35 4.13 -26.53
N ILE A 358 -5.68 4.12 -25.37
CA ILE A 358 -4.59 5.05 -25.05
C ILE A 358 -3.40 4.83 -26.00
N ARG A 359 -2.96 3.57 -26.17
CA ARG A 359 -1.83 3.21 -27.02
C ARG A 359 -2.01 3.72 -28.46
N LYS A 360 -3.19 3.54 -29.03
CA LYS A 360 -3.54 4.02 -30.37
C LYS A 360 -3.30 5.52 -30.56
N ILE A 361 -3.52 6.32 -29.53
CA ILE A 361 -3.31 7.76 -29.54
C ILE A 361 -1.82 8.07 -29.34
N LEU A 362 -1.18 7.52 -28.29
CA LEU A 362 0.20 7.84 -27.94
C LEU A 362 1.22 7.44 -29.01
N MET A 363 0.94 6.39 -29.80
CA MET A 363 1.75 6.02 -30.97
C MET A 363 1.80 7.11 -32.06
N GLN A 364 0.91 8.08 -32.06
CA GLN A 364 0.97 9.23 -32.96
C GLN A 364 2.02 10.26 -32.53
N TYR A 365 2.31 10.32 -31.25
CA TYR A 365 3.27 11.23 -30.62
C TYR A 365 4.64 10.59 -30.37
N ASN A 366 4.69 9.27 -30.21
CA ASN A 366 5.93 8.51 -30.03
C ASN A 366 5.98 7.38 -31.08
N LYS A 367 6.94 7.45 -31.99
CA LYS A 367 7.10 6.47 -33.09
C LYS A 367 7.91 5.23 -32.70
N ASP A 368 8.65 5.32 -31.60
CA ASP A 368 9.55 4.26 -31.13
C ASP A 368 8.91 3.40 -30.03
N VAL A 369 7.58 3.20 -30.11
CA VAL A 369 6.83 2.39 -29.16
C VAL A 369 7.03 0.90 -29.47
N PRO A 370 7.56 0.10 -28.53
CA PRO A 370 7.77 -1.34 -28.73
C PRO A 370 6.46 -2.13 -28.79
N ALA A 371 6.56 -3.40 -29.16
CA ALA A 371 5.43 -4.34 -29.08
C ALA A 371 5.01 -4.54 -27.62
N VAL A 372 3.72 -4.83 -27.41
CA VAL A 372 3.20 -5.17 -26.07
C VAL A 372 3.81 -6.49 -25.63
N PRO A 373 4.36 -6.59 -24.42
CA PRO A 373 4.91 -7.82 -23.88
C PRO A 373 3.86 -8.95 -23.82
N GLU A 374 4.33 -10.18 -23.90
CA GLU A 374 3.48 -11.35 -23.65
C GLU A 374 2.97 -11.35 -22.20
N ARG A 375 1.76 -11.84 -22.00
CA ARG A 375 1.18 -12.01 -20.67
C ARG A 375 1.99 -12.99 -19.83
N ILE A 376 2.10 -12.74 -18.54
CA ILE A 376 2.55 -13.74 -17.58
C ILE A 376 1.60 -14.95 -17.69
N PRO A 377 2.10 -16.19 -17.71
CA PRO A 377 1.26 -17.38 -17.78
C PRO A 377 0.23 -17.43 -16.66
N VAL A 378 -0.99 -17.81 -16.99
CA VAL A 378 -2.09 -17.98 -16.03
C VAL A 378 -2.40 -19.46 -15.88
N ILE A 379 -2.63 -19.90 -14.65
CA ILE A 379 -2.95 -21.29 -14.32
C ILE A 379 -4.26 -21.37 -13.52
N THR A 380 -4.90 -22.54 -13.58
CA THR A 380 -6.02 -22.89 -12.70
C THR A 380 -5.58 -23.93 -11.68
N LEU A 381 -6.10 -23.80 -10.47
CA LEU A 381 -5.89 -24.71 -9.35
C LEU A 381 -7.30 -25.13 -8.86
N PRO A 382 -7.92 -26.13 -9.50
CA PRO A 382 -9.35 -26.41 -9.31
C PRO A 382 -9.71 -26.83 -7.90
N GLN A 383 -8.76 -27.40 -7.15
CA GLN A 383 -9.01 -27.83 -5.78
C GLN A 383 -7.72 -27.83 -4.96
N ILE A 384 -7.56 -26.84 -4.11
CA ILE A 384 -6.51 -26.77 -3.09
C ILE A 384 -7.14 -27.27 -1.78
N ARG A 385 -6.82 -28.50 -1.38
CA ARG A 385 -7.42 -29.13 -0.19
C ARG A 385 -6.88 -28.52 1.10
N LEU A 386 -7.79 -28.26 2.04
CA LEU A 386 -7.51 -27.79 3.39
C LEU A 386 -7.62 -28.96 4.35
N THR A 387 -6.49 -29.45 4.84
CA THR A 387 -6.39 -30.73 5.58
C THR A 387 -6.29 -30.57 7.08
N GLN A 388 -6.04 -29.35 7.56
CA GLN A 388 -5.90 -29.05 8.98
C GLN A 388 -6.73 -27.82 9.33
N THR A 389 -7.29 -27.81 10.54
CA THR A 389 -8.06 -26.68 11.08
C THR A 389 -7.72 -26.47 12.55
N GLN A 390 -7.70 -25.20 12.98
CA GLN A 390 -7.60 -24.84 14.40
C GLN A 390 -8.53 -23.66 14.68
N ASN A 391 -9.47 -23.81 15.61
CA ASN A 391 -10.23 -22.64 16.02
C ASN A 391 -9.37 -21.67 16.86
N LEU A 392 -9.71 -20.40 16.81
CA LEU A 392 -8.95 -19.34 17.47
C LEU A 392 -8.96 -19.47 18.99
N PHE A 393 -10.09 -19.91 19.59
CA PHE A 393 -10.23 -19.98 21.05
C PHE A 393 -9.32 -21.07 21.63
N ASP A 394 -9.15 -22.21 20.95
CA ASP A 394 -8.17 -23.23 21.36
C ASP A 394 -6.74 -22.70 21.25
N ARG A 395 -6.47 -21.88 20.22
CA ARG A 395 -5.12 -21.32 20.02
C ARG A 395 -4.73 -20.34 21.12
N ILE A 396 -5.63 -19.46 21.54
CA ILE A 396 -5.32 -18.44 22.55
C ILE A 396 -5.09 -19.00 23.95
N GLU A 397 -5.57 -20.23 24.24
CA GLU A 397 -5.31 -20.87 25.54
C GLU A 397 -3.82 -21.08 25.81
N GLY A 398 -2.99 -21.20 24.76
CA GLY A 398 -1.54 -21.26 24.84
C GLY A 398 -0.82 -19.92 24.81
N MET A 399 -1.54 -18.81 24.73
CA MET A 399 -0.98 -17.46 24.62
C MET A 399 -1.00 -16.73 25.98
N THR A 400 -0.03 -15.87 26.19
CA THR A 400 -0.03 -14.95 27.36
C THR A 400 -0.77 -13.67 26.98
N PRO A 401 -1.89 -13.32 27.65
CA PRO A 401 -2.59 -12.08 27.39
C PRO A 401 -1.86 -10.88 27.99
N VAL A 402 -2.17 -9.69 27.47
CA VAL A 402 -1.97 -8.43 28.18
C VAL A 402 -3.18 -8.22 29.09
N GLU A 403 -2.97 -7.95 30.37
CA GLU A 403 -4.03 -7.74 31.35
C GLU A 403 -4.10 -6.27 31.73
N CYS A 404 -5.32 -5.69 31.71
CA CYS A 404 -5.55 -4.29 32.02
C CYS A 404 -7.00 -4.05 32.49
N ASP A 405 -7.22 -3.08 33.37
CA ASP A 405 -8.57 -2.70 33.82
C ASP A 405 -9.38 -1.94 32.77
N THR A 406 -8.77 -1.61 31.64
CA THR A 406 -9.40 -0.96 30.50
C THR A 406 -9.09 -1.72 29.21
N MET A 407 -9.80 -1.40 28.13
CA MET A 407 -9.56 -1.95 26.81
C MET A 407 -8.63 -1.00 26.01
N PRO A 408 -7.31 -1.25 25.99
CA PRO A 408 -6.37 -0.40 25.26
C PRO A 408 -6.56 -0.53 23.74
N THR A 409 -6.21 0.53 23.01
CA THR A 409 -6.16 0.50 21.54
C THR A 409 -5.03 -0.42 21.05
N PHE A 410 -5.05 -0.79 19.77
CA PHE A 410 -3.97 -1.58 19.15
C PHE A 410 -2.61 -0.90 19.34
N GLU A 411 -2.57 0.42 19.14
CA GLU A 411 -1.35 1.23 19.30
C GLU A 411 -0.81 1.15 20.73
N ALA A 412 -1.69 1.23 21.73
CA ALA A 412 -1.30 1.10 23.15
C ALA A 412 -0.82 -0.32 23.50
N LEU A 413 -1.28 -1.33 22.77
CA LEU A 413 -0.80 -2.72 22.85
C LEU A 413 0.50 -2.95 22.06
N GLY A 414 1.02 -1.94 21.35
CA GLY A 414 2.19 -2.08 20.50
C GLY A 414 1.93 -2.86 19.19
N GLN A 415 0.68 -2.93 18.76
CA GLN A 415 0.28 -3.66 17.56
C GLN A 415 -0.26 -2.71 16.47
N GLY A 416 0.28 -2.79 15.25
CA GLY A 416 -0.10 -1.93 14.13
C GLY A 416 -1.28 -2.44 13.31
N HIS A 417 -1.43 -3.75 13.16
CA HIS A 417 -2.38 -4.37 12.24
C HIS A 417 -2.85 -5.74 12.74
N GLY A 418 -3.74 -6.38 11.98
CA GLY A 418 -4.29 -7.70 12.32
C GLY A 418 -5.49 -7.61 13.25
N TYR A 419 -5.49 -8.44 14.29
CA TYR A 419 -6.63 -8.64 15.17
C TYR A 419 -6.21 -8.55 16.64
N VAL A 420 -7.16 -8.16 17.50
CA VAL A 420 -7.04 -8.30 18.96
C VAL A 420 -8.31 -8.94 19.48
N LEU A 421 -8.16 -10.01 20.26
CA LEU A 421 -9.28 -10.58 21.02
C LEU A 421 -9.28 -9.98 22.43
N TYR A 422 -10.35 -9.27 22.76
CA TYR A 422 -10.62 -8.70 24.08
C TYR A 422 -11.51 -9.68 24.83
N ARG A 423 -11.05 -10.22 25.95
CA ARG A 423 -11.76 -11.21 26.78
C ARG A 423 -12.01 -10.69 28.19
N ARG A 424 -13.24 -10.89 28.68
CA ARG A 424 -13.60 -10.61 30.06
C ARG A 424 -14.44 -11.74 30.66
N HIS A 425 -14.14 -12.10 31.89
CA HIS A 425 -14.91 -13.05 32.68
C HIS A 425 -15.88 -12.31 33.61
N PHE A 426 -17.14 -12.78 33.70
CA PHE A 426 -18.19 -12.24 34.55
C PHE A 426 -18.59 -13.26 35.61
N ASN A 427 -18.43 -12.88 36.88
CA ASN A 427 -18.86 -13.69 38.04
C ASN A 427 -20.33 -13.43 38.44
N GLN A 428 -20.99 -12.49 37.78
CA GLN A 428 -22.43 -12.19 37.95
C GLN A 428 -23.07 -12.09 36.56
N PRO A 429 -24.34 -12.50 36.43
CA PRO A 429 -25.01 -12.38 35.14
C PRO A 429 -25.24 -10.90 34.80
N ILE A 430 -25.10 -10.57 33.54
CA ILE A 430 -25.42 -9.25 33.00
C ILE A 430 -26.16 -9.42 31.67
N ALA A 431 -27.21 -8.64 31.45
CA ALA A 431 -27.94 -8.61 30.18
C ALA A 431 -28.33 -7.19 29.80
N GLY A 432 -28.37 -6.92 28.51
CA GLY A 432 -28.82 -5.64 27.98
C GLY A 432 -28.14 -5.28 26.67
N VAL A 433 -28.21 -4.00 26.31
CA VAL A 433 -27.59 -3.49 25.07
C VAL A 433 -26.12 -3.21 25.32
N LEU A 434 -25.25 -4.02 24.71
CA LEU A 434 -23.82 -3.72 24.61
C LEU A 434 -23.66 -2.64 23.54
N LYS A 435 -23.00 -1.53 23.90
CA LYS A 435 -22.73 -0.41 23.01
C LYS A 435 -21.23 -0.14 22.92
N ALA A 436 -20.73 0.01 21.71
CA ALA A 436 -19.32 0.23 21.36
C ALA A 436 -19.20 1.34 20.30
N ASP A 437 -19.69 2.55 20.63
CA ASP A 437 -19.72 3.71 19.72
C ASP A 437 -18.33 4.23 19.32
N GLY A 438 -17.29 3.62 19.82
CA GLY A 438 -15.89 3.87 19.49
C GLY A 438 -15.17 2.67 18.89
N ILE A 439 -15.89 1.67 18.35
CA ILE A 439 -15.23 0.54 17.72
C ILE A 439 -14.49 0.98 16.43
N ALA A 440 -13.26 0.51 16.30
CA ALA A 440 -12.41 0.71 15.13
C ALA A 440 -11.62 -0.59 14.86
N ASP A 441 -12.11 -1.50 13.94
CA ASP A 441 -13.14 -1.16 12.96
C ASP A 441 -14.27 -2.19 12.90
N TYR A 442 -13.97 -3.51 12.95
CA TYR A 442 -14.92 -4.61 12.82
C TYR A 442 -14.76 -5.59 14.00
N GLY A 443 -15.83 -5.85 14.70
CA GLY A 443 -15.85 -6.72 15.88
C GLY A 443 -16.86 -7.85 15.79
N ILE A 444 -16.47 -9.05 16.21
CA ILE A 444 -17.39 -10.17 16.40
C ILE A 444 -17.49 -10.46 17.90
N VAL A 445 -18.71 -10.49 18.41
CA VAL A 445 -19.02 -10.66 19.83
C VAL A 445 -19.42 -12.10 20.10
N TYR A 446 -18.82 -12.70 21.14
CA TYR A 446 -19.09 -14.06 21.58
C TYR A 446 -19.39 -14.09 23.08
N VAL A 447 -20.28 -14.98 23.49
CA VAL A 447 -20.52 -15.32 24.90
C VAL A 447 -20.29 -16.83 25.06
N ASN A 448 -19.32 -17.22 25.89
CA ASN A 448 -18.91 -18.63 26.09
C ASN A 448 -18.55 -19.35 24.76
N GLY A 449 -17.98 -18.62 23.79
CA GLY A 449 -17.64 -19.16 22.48
C GLY A 449 -18.81 -19.26 21.50
N GLU A 450 -20.01 -18.81 21.86
CA GLU A 450 -21.15 -18.71 20.92
C GLU A 450 -21.21 -17.29 20.34
N LYS A 451 -21.27 -17.16 19.01
CA LYS A 451 -21.39 -15.87 18.32
C LYS A 451 -22.75 -15.24 18.63
N VAL A 452 -22.72 -14.03 19.19
CA VAL A 452 -23.89 -13.23 19.52
C VAL A 452 -24.24 -12.24 18.40
N GLY A 453 -23.21 -11.60 17.82
CA GLY A 453 -23.43 -10.62 16.76
C GLY A 453 -22.13 -9.96 16.30
N GLU A 454 -22.29 -8.89 15.51
CA GLU A 454 -21.20 -8.15 14.91
C GLU A 454 -21.34 -6.65 15.19
N LEU A 455 -20.20 -5.99 15.42
CA LEU A 455 -20.04 -4.55 15.49
C LEU A 455 -19.27 -4.11 14.23
N ASN A 456 -19.71 -3.06 13.55
CA ASN A 456 -19.18 -2.76 12.23
C ASN A 456 -19.19 -1.26 11.92
N ALA A 457 -18.02 -0.63 11.94
CA ALA A 457 -17.85 0.79 11.63
C ALA A 457 -18.20 1.14 10.17
N VAL A 458 -18.16 0.17 9.24
CA VAL A 458 -18.51 0.38 7.83
C VAL A 458 -20.01 0.58 7.66
N THR A 459 -20.80 -0.20 8.35
CA THR A 459 -22.28 -0.15 8.29
C THR A 459 -22.90 0.71 9.39
N GLY A 460 -22.09 1.13 10.37
CA GLY A 460 -22.55 1.92 11.52
C GLY A 460 -23.27 1.10 12.59
N VAL A 461 -23.05 -0.21 12.63
CA VAL A 461 -23.57 -1.07 13.70
C VAL A 461 -22.61 -1.00 14.88
N ASP A 462 -22.97 -0.26 15.91
CA ASP A 462 -22.18 0.00 17.10
C ASP A 462 -22.76 -0.62 18.38
N SER A 463 -23.87 -1.34 18.29
CA SER A 463 -24.56 -1.92 19.45
C SER A 463 -25.30 -3.21 19.10
N LEU A 464 -25.46 -4.08 20.12
CA LEU A 464 -26.22 -5.31 20.01
C LEU A 464 -26.69 -5.79 21.40
N GLU A 465 -27.77 -6.57 21.46
CA GLU A 465 -28.21 -7.19 22.70
C GLU A 465 -27.30 -8.34 23.10
N VAL A 466 -26.91 -8.39 24.36
CA VAL A 466 -26.12 -9.47 24.95
C VAL A 466 -26.75 -10.00 26.22
N GLU A 467 -26.61 -11.31 26.43
CA GLU A 467 -26.90 -11.97 27.69
C GLU A 467 -25.68 -12.78 28.10
N VAL A 468 -25.02 -12.34 29.17
CA VAL A 468 -23.81 -12.99 29.74
C VAL A 468 -24.26 -13.66 31.04
N PRO A 469 -24.41 -15.01 31.09
CA PRO A 469 -24.83 -15.74 32.28
C PRO A 469 -23.83 -15.62 33.44
N PHE A 470 -24.23 -16.16 34.60
CA PHE A 470 -23.31 -16.33 35.74
C PHE A 470 -22.11 -17.18 35.36
N ASN A 471 -20.91 -16.77 35.80
CA ASN A 471 -19.62 -17.46 35.56
C ASN A 471 -19.36 -17.68 34.07
N SER A 472 -19.52 -16.63 33.24
CA SER A 472 -19.42 -16.66 31.78
C SER A 472 -18.38 -15.68 31.25
N THR A 473 -17.94 -15.92 30.02
CA THR A 473 -16.92 -15.12 29.32
C THR A 473 -17.55 -14.36 28.15
N LEU A 474 -17.28 -13.07 28.07
CA LEU A 474 -17.54 -12.23 26.91
C LEU A 474 -16.22 -12.05 26.15
N ASP A 475 -16.25 -12.35 24.86
CA ASP A 475 -15.12 -12.16 23.93
C ASP A 475 -15.53 -11.24 22.80
N ILE A 476 -14.62 -10.33 22.40
CA ILE A 476 -14.80 -9.49 21.23
C ILE A 476 -13.53 -9.55 20.40
N LEU A 477 -13.62 -10.19 19.23
CA LEU A 477 -12.54 -10.22 18.25
C LEU A 477 -12.63 -9.00 17.36
N VAL A 478 -11.66 -8.09 17.47
CA VAL A 478 -11.62 -6.84 16.70
C VAL A 478 -10.56 -6.90 15.61
N GLU A 479 -10.94 -6.51 14.40
CA GLU A 479 -10.04 -6.34 13.24
C GLU A 479 -9.76 -4.86 12.98
N ASN A 480 -8.49 -4.54 12.70
CA ASN A 480 -8.07 -3.30 12.07
C ASN A 480 -8.23 -3.44 10.54
N MET A 481 -9.16 -2.71 9.94
CA MET A 481 -9.45 -2.76 8.50
C MET A 481 -8.65 -1.74 7.67
N GLY A 482 -7.68 -1.07 8.26
CA GLY A 482 -6.85 -0.03 7.65
C GLY A 482 -7.07 1.33 8.32
N ARG A 483 -5.98 2.09 8.53
CA ARG A 483 -6.06 3.47 9.04
C ARG A 483 -6.39 4.44 7.92
N ILE A 484 -7.05 5.52 8.31
CA ILE A 484 -7.39 6.62 7.40
C ILE A 484 -6.12 7.09 6.68
N ASN A 485 -6.21 7.18 5.35
CA ASN A 485 -5.09 7.58 4.49
C ASN A 485 -5.19 9.03 4.01
N TYR A 486 -6.37 9.67 4.09
CA TYR A 486 -6.62 11.00 3.52
C TYR A 486 -7.44 11.91 4.45
N GLY A 487 -7.15 13.22 4.36
CA GLY A 487 -7.88 14.26 5.08
C GLY A 487 -7.38 14.52 6.50
N ALA A 488 -8.02 15.48 7.18
CA ALA A 488 -7.61 15.96 8.50
C ALA A 488 -7.76 14.89 9.60
N ARG A 489 -8.68 13.93 9.41
CA ARG A 489 -8.94 12.86 10.39
C ARG A 489 -7.88 11.77 10.44
N ILE A 490 -6.86 11.84 9.60
CA ILE A 490 -5.73 10.91 9.64
C ILE A 490 -5.11 10.82 11.05
N SER A 491 -5.07 11.93 11.79
CA SER A 491 -4.54 11.96 13.15
C SER A 491 -5.45 11.31 14.23
N GLU A 492 -6.67 10.91 13.87
CA GLU A 492 -7.66 10.32 14.79
C GLU A 492 -7.80 8.80 14.58
N SER A 493 -6.97 8.20 13.75
CA SER A 493 -7.15 6.83 13.25
C SER A 493 -6.55 5.75 14.18
N PHE A 494 -6.91 5.75 15.46
CA PHE A 494 -6.60 4.68 16.40
C PHE A 494 -7.49 3.46 16.16
N LYS A 495 -7.01 2.26 16.55
CA LYS A 495 -7.70 0.97 16.31
C LYS A 495 -8.04 0.24 17.61
N GLY A 496 -9.09 -0.60 17.55
CA GLY A 496 -9.63 -1.28 18.72
C GLY A 496 -10.81 -0.52 19.34
N PHE A 497 -10.81 -0.29 20.63
CA PHE A 497 -11.82 0.50 21.31
C PHE A 497 -11.25 1.86 21.71
N VAL A 498 -11.66 2.92 21.00
CA VAL A 498 -11.21 4.30 21.28
C VAL A 498 -12.06 4.97 22.36
N ARG A 499 -13.13 4.31 22.81
CA ARG A 499 -13.97 4.68 23.95
C ARG A 499 -14.33 3.43 24.75
N PRO A 500 -14.61 3.56 26.05
CA PRO A 500 -15.13 2.44 26.84
C PRO A 500 -16.41 1.88 26.25
N ILE A 501 -16.55 0.56 26.25
CA ILE A 501 -17.81 -0.11 25.92
C ILE A 501 -18.73 -0.11 27.12
N THR A 502 -20.04 -0.10 26.88
CA THR A 502 -21.07 -0.09 27.94
C THR A 502 -22.07 -1.23 27.77
N ILE A 503 -22.71 -1.64 28.86
CA ILE A 503 -23.97 -2.40 28.82
C ILE A 503 -25.02 -1.56 29.52
N ASN A 504 -26.14 -1.27 28.84
CA ASN A 504 -27.20 -0.37 29.31
C ASN A 504 -26.63 0.98 29.79
N ASP A 505 -25.76 1.59 29.00
CA ASP A 505 -25.05 2.85 29.27
C ASP A 505 -24.08 2.86 30.48
N ASN A 506 -23.89 1.71 31.15
CA ASN A 506 -22.94 1.57 32.22
C ASN A 506 -21.61 1.02 31.69
N PRO A 507 -20.47 1.69 31.93
CA PRO A 507 -19.15 1.17 31.53
C PRO A 507 -18.90 -0.23 32.10
N ILE A 508 -18.31 -1.09 31.28
CA ILE A 508 -17.88 -2.42 31.72
C ILE A 508 -16.50 -2.27 32.41
N GLU A 509 -16.53 -2.14 33.73
CA GLU A 509 -15.31 -1.97 34.55
C GLU A 509 -14.69 -3.31 34.95
N GLY A 510 -13.37 -3.33 35.19
CA GLY A 510 -12.58 -4.43 35.73
C GLY A 510 -11.67 -5.08 34.69
N GLU A 511 -10.95 -6.14 35.09
CA GLU A 511 -9.89 -6.76 34.31
C GLU A 511 -10.33 -7.33 32.97
N TRP A 512 -9.63 -6.90 31.91
CA TRP A 512 -9.70 -7.45 30.55
C TRP A 512 -8.39 -8.16 30.21
N LYS A 513 -8.49 -9.21 29.39
CA LYS A 513 -7.36 -9.95 28.80
C LYS A 513 -7.35 -9.72 27.31
N MET A 514 -6.27 -9.13 26.80
CA MET A 514 -6.10 -8.88 25.37
C MET A 514 -5.10 -9.87 24.77
N TYR A 515 -5.54 -10.61 23.75
CA TYR A 515 -4.69 -11.50 22.96
C TYR A 515 -4.35 -10.82 21.65
N CYS A 516 -3.09 -10.43 21.49
CA CYS A 516 -2.57 -9.75 20.32
C CYS A 516 -2.31 -10.75 19.18
N LEU A 517 -2.94 -10.54 18.04
CA LEU A 517 -2.89 -11.40 16.86
C LEU A 517 -2.46 -10.57 15.63
N PRO A 518 -1.20 -10.16 15.53
CA PRO A 518 -0.75 -9.28 14.45
C PRO A 518 -0.83 -9.93 13.07
N MET A 519 -0.80 -11.27 12.99
CA MET A 519 -0.87 -12.00 11.71
C MET A 519 0.13 -11.48 10.66
N SER A 520 1.29 -11.02 11.11
CA SER A 520 2.39 -10.60 10.22
C SER A 520 3.00 -11.78 9.48
N GLU A 521 2.91 -12.96 10.10
CA GLU A 521 3.37 -14.23 9.56
C GLU A 521 2.22 -15.24 9.56
N ALA A 522 2.28 -16.21 8.65
CA ALA A 522 1.29 -17.28 8.59
C ALA A 522 1.27 -18.06 9.92
N PRO A 523 0.10 -18.24 10.54
CA PRO A 523 -0.01 -19.06 11.73
C PRO A 523 0.44 -20.50 11.45
N VAL A 524 1.27 -21.08 12.34
CA VAL A 524 1.69 -22.47 12.24
C VAL A 524 0.71 -23.33 13.03
N LEU A 525 0.15 -24.37 12.40
CA LEU A 525 -0.69 -25.36 13.03
C LEU A 525 0.15 -26.59 13.39
N ALA A 526 -0.16 -27.21 14.54
CA ALA A 526 0.39 -28.52 14.86
C ALA A 526 -0.22 -29.61 13.96
N ALA A 527 0.44 -30.76 13.82
CA ALA A 527 -0.08 -31.84 12.97
C ALA A 527 -1.41 -32.41 13.50
N GLY A 528 -2.42 -32.50 12.64
CA GLY A 528 -3.75 -33.02 12.92
C GLY A 528 -4.88 -32.01 12.74
N ASP A 529 -6.13 -32.49 12.79
CA ASP A 529 -7.32 -31.62 12.78
C ASP A 529 -7.66 -31.23 14.24
N HIS A 530 -7.51 -29.97 14.57
CA HIS A 530 -7.64 -29.44 15.92
C HIS A 530 -8.95 -28.69 16.15
N GLY A 531 -10.02 -29.23 15.68
CA GLY A 531 -11.34 -28.70 16.02
C GLY A 531 -11.83 -27.59 15.10
N TYR A 532 -12.97 -27.87 14.54
CA TYR A 532 -13.84 -26.94 13.85
C TYR A 532 -15.07 -26.71 14.72
N ALA A 533 -15.45 -25.46 14.92
CA ALA A 533 -16.72 -25.11 15.49
C ALA A 533 -17.36 -24.03 14.61
N LYS A 534 -18.61 -24.26 14.19
CA LYS A 534 -19.37 -23.30 13.38
C LYS A 534 -19.50 -21.98 14.11
N GLY A 535 -19.30 -20.89 13.41
CA GLY A 535 -19.39 -19.54 13.95
C GLY A 535 -18.15 -19.05 14.69
N LEU A 536 -17.17 -19.92 14.99
CA LEU A 536 -15.89 -19.51 15.58
C LEU A 536 -14.86 -19.19 14.50
N PRO A 537 -13.95 -18.22 14.76
CA PRO A 537 -12.84 -17.95 13.86
C PRO A 537 -11.92 -19.18 13.74
N VAL A 538 -11.57 -19.54 12.51
CA VAL A 538 -10.81 -20.76 12.21
C VAL A 538 -9.61 -20.45 11.33
N ILE A 539 -8.49 -21.07 11.65
CA ILE A 539 -7.31 -21.14 10.78
C ILE A 539 -7.37 -22.45 10.01
N TYR A 540 -7.41 -22.36 8.69
CA TYR A 540 -7.30 -23.50 7.78
C TYR A 540 -5.89 -23.59 7.22
N GLN A 541 -5.38 -24.81 7.04
CA GLN A 541 -4.09 -25.04 6.40
C GLN A 541 -4.19 -26.18 5.39
N GLY A 542 -3.47 -26.03 4.27
CA GLY A 542 -3.39 -27.04 3.22
C GLY A 542 -2.08 -26.98 2.46
N GLN A 543 -1.85 -28.03 1.66
CA GLN A 543 -0.73 -28.09 0.71
C GLN A 543 -1.24 -28.47 -0.66
N PHE A 544 -0.60 -27.95 -1.69
CA PHE A 544 -0.93 -28.23 -3.09
C PHE A 544 0.31 -28.24 -3.97
N ASP A 545 0.23 -28.98 -5.07
CA ASP A 545 1.32 -29.11 -6.03
C ASP A 545 1.07 -28.26 -7.27
N VAL A 546 2.12 -27.56 -7.73
CA VAL A 546 2.13 -26.75 -8.94
C VAL A 546 3.14 -27.32 -9.93
N ALA A 547 2.69 -27.74 -11.10
CA ALA A 547 3.57 -28.29 -12.13
C ALA A 547 4.44 -27.21 -12.79
N SER A 548 3.85 -26.05 -13.09
CA SER A 548 4.50 -24.88 -13.66
C SER A 548 3.86 -23.61 -13.03
N PRO A 549 4.63 -22.79 -12.31
CA PRO A 549 4.12 -21.56 -11.73
C PRO A 549 3.56 -20.60 -12.80
N GLY A 550 2.44 -19.98 -12.48
CA GLY A 550 1.77 -18.96 -13.25
C GLY A 550 0.80 -18.20 -12.35
N ASP A 551 0.31 -17.07 -12.81
CA ASP A 551 -0.66 -16.26 -12.07
C ASP A 551 -1.98 -17.00 -11.92
N THR A 552 -2.67 -16.79 -10.80
CA THR A 552 -4.02 -17.30 -10.58
C THR A 552 -4.78 -16.37 -9.63
N PHE A 553 -6.08 -16.57 -9.48
CA PHE A 553 -6.93 -15.80 -8.57
C PHE A 553 -7.63 -16.78 -7.63
N LEU A 554 -7.34 -16.68 -6.32
CA LEU A 554 -8.01 -17.52 -5.33
C LEU A 554 -9.46 -17.07 -5.20
N ASP A 555 -10.38 -18.00 -5.44
CA ASP A 555 -11.82 -17.74 -5.39
C ASP A 555 -12.30 -17.77 -3.93
N MET A 556 -12.59 -16.59 -3.40
CA MET A 556 -13.04 -16.39 -2.02
C MET A 556 -14.56 -16.07 -1.95
N GLU A 557 -15.30 -16.23 -3.05
CA GLU A 557 -16.70 -15.82 -3.16
C GLU A 557 -17.62 -16.47 -2.12
N GLU A 558 -17.34 -17.73 -1.75
CA GLU A 558 -18.12 -18.46 -0.73
C GLU A 558 -17.54 -18.34 0.69
N TRP A 559 -16.43 -17.63 0.86
CA TRP A 559 -15.77 -17.38 2.13
C TRP A 559 -16.35 -16.13 2.81
N GLY A 560 -16.28 -16.08 4.14
CA GLY A 560 -16.86 -14.98 4.91
C GLY A 560 -15.99 -13.74 4.92
N LYS A 561 -14.99 -13.71 5.81
CA LYS A 561 -14.09 -12.57 6.00
C LYS A 561 -12.77 -13.03 6.62
N GLY A 562 -11.64 -12.56 6.09
CA GLY A 562 -10.35 -12.94 6.65
C GLY A 562 -9.15 -12.57 5.79
N ILE A 563 -8.09 -13.36 5.89
CA ILE A 563 -6.82 -13.18 5.17
C ILE A 563 -6.27 -14.51 4.68
N VAL A 564 -5.47 -14.46 3.62
CA VAL A 564 -4.86 -15.65 3.02
C VAL A 564 -3.34 -15.49 2.94
N PHE A 565 -2.63 -16.56 3.29
CA PHE A 565 -1.18 -16.70 3.08
C PHE A 565 -0.89 -17.82 2.10
N VAL A 566 0.03 -17.58 1.17
CA VAL A 566 0.60 -18.62 0.31
C VAL A 566 2.12 -18.56 0.41
N ASN A 567 2.74 -19.69 0.76
CA ASN A 567 4.19 -19.77 0.99
C ASN A 567 4.71 -18.71 1.98
N GLY A 568 3.91 -18.35 2.97
CA GLY A 568 4.22 -17.32 3.97
C GLY A 568 3.95 -15.88 3.54
N VAL A 569 3.57 -15.63 2.28
CA VAL A 569 3.21 -14.30 1.80
C VAL A 569 1.73 -14.03 2.09
N ASN A 570 1.42 -12.97 2.82
CA ASN A 570 0.06 -12.51 3.05
C ASN A 570 -0.47 -11.82 1.77
N LEU A 571 -1.49 -12.41 1.14
CA LEU A 571 -2.09 -11.90 -0.10
C LEU A 571 -3.05 -10.74 0.15
N GLY A 572 -3.48 -10.53 1.37
CA GLY A 572 -4.42 -9.47 1.75
C GLY A 572 -5.73 -10.00 2.33
N ARG A 573 -6.65 -9.07 2.55
CA ARG A 573 -7.98 -9.30 3.10
C ARG A 573 -8.96 -9.77 2.03
N TYR A 574 -9.89 -10.61 2.42
CA TYR A 574 -11.11 -10.89 1.66
C TYR A 574 -12.34 -10.66 2.52
N TRP A 575 -13.46 -10.31 1.90
CA TRP A 575 -14.73 -10.13 2.58
C TRP A 575 -15.88 -10.38 1.61
N LYS A 576 -16.81 -11.27 2.00
CA LYS A 576 -17.95 -11.70 1.17
C LYS A 576 -18.84 -10.58 0.63
N VAL A 577 -18.85 -9.41 1.29
CA VAL A 577 -19.66 -8.26 0.84
C VAL A 577 -19.22 -7.74 -0.53
N GLY A 578 -17.98 -7.98 -0.93
CA GLY A 578 -17.43 -7.49 -2.20
C GLY A 578 -17.05 -6.00 -2.19
N PRO A 579 -16.73 -5.43 -3.35
CA PRO A 579 -16.92 -5.94 -4.72
C PRO A 579 -15.91 -7.00 -5.16
N GLN A 580 -14.76 -7.10 -4.48
CA GLN A 580 -13.71 -8.07 -4.77
C GLN A 580 -14.05 -9.44 -4.16
N GLN A 581 -14.15 -10.48 -5.02
CA GLN A 581 -14.44 -11.86 -4.60
C GLN A 581 -13.26 -12.83 -4.82
N THR A 582 -12.17 -12.36 -5.43
CA THR A 582 -10.96 -13.15 -5.66
C THR A 582 -9.73 -12.42 -5.13
N LEU A 583 -8.71 -13.18 -4.66
CA LEU A 583 -7.40 -12.64 -4.31
C LEU A 583 -6.38 -13.01 -5.41
N TYR A 584 -5.68 -12.02 -5.93
CA TYR A 584 -4.60 -12.23 -6.89
C TYR A 584 -3.43 -12.97 -6.25
N LEU A 585 -3.04 -14.09 -6.84
CA LEU A 585 -1.87 -14.88 -6.46
C LEU A 585 -0.85 -14.86 -7.60
N PRO A 586 0.16 -13.99 -7.53
CA PRO A 586 1.24 -13.94 -8.51
C PRO A 586 1.99 -15.26 -8.64
N GLY A 587 2.23 -15.71 -9.86
CA GLY A 587 2.97 -16.94 -10.12
C GLY A 587 4.39 -16.95 -9.55
N CYS A 588 5.01 -15.80 -9.38
CA CYS A 588 6.32 -15.67 -8.75
C CYS A 588 6.32 -15.96 -7.23
N PHE A 589 5.16 -16.05 -6.58
CA PHE A 589 5.02 -16.51 -5.19
C PHE A 589 4.86 -18.03 -5.09
N LEU A 590 4.61 -18.70 -6.23
CA LEU A 590 4.48 -20.14 -6.33
C LEU A 590 5.83 -20.79 -6.64
N LYS A 591 5.99 -22.02 -6.12
CA LYS A 591 7.12 -22.91 -6.41
C LYS A 591 6.64 -24.05 -7.28
N LYS A 592 7.51 -24.55 -8.17
CA LYS A 592 7.28 -25.86 -8.81
C LYS A 592 7.30 -26.93 -7.73
N GLY A 593 6.28 -27.82 -7.69
CA GLY A 593 6.06 -28.80 -6.64
C GLY A 593 5.20 -28.23 -5.51
N LYS A 594 5.54 -28.57 -4.27
CA LYS A 594 4.73 -28.27 -3.08
C LYS A 594 4.69 -26.79 -2.71
N ASN A 595 3.49 -26.32 -2.43
CA ASN A 595 3.18 -24.98 -1.93
C ASN A 595 2.27 -25.11 -0.71
N ASP A 596 2.38 -24.16 0.22
CA ASP A 596 1.59 -24.11 1.44
C ASP A 596 0.55 -22.98 1.33
N ILE A 597 -0.66 -23.23 1.85
CA ILE A 597 -1.69 -22.21 2.02
C ILE A 597 -2.20 -22.21 3.45
N VAL A 598 -2.41 -21.02 4.01
CA VAL A 598 -3.04 -20.81 5.30
C VAL A 598 -4.11 -19.72 5.13
N ILE A 599 -5.32 -19.99 5.61
CA ILE A 599 -6.46 -19.07 5.55
C ILE A 599 -6.96 -18.84 6.97
N PHE A 600 -7.01 -17.60 7.41
CA PHE A 600 -7.72 -17.22 8.63
C PHE A 600 -9.12 -16.72 8.23
N GLU A 601 -10.14 -17.47 8.64
CA GLU A 601 -11.55 -17.17 8.40
C GLU A 601 -12.21 -16.76 9.72
N GLN A 602 -12.65 -15.50 9.82
CA GLN A 602 -13.25 -14.99 11.06
C GLN A 602 -14.77 -15.13 11.13
N GLN A 603 -15.48 -15.29 10.01
CA GLN A 603 -16.94 -15.41 9.97
C GLN A 603 -17.45 -16.86 9.80
N ASN A 604 -16.64 -17.82 9.69
CA ASN A 604 -16.79 -19.27 9.59
C ASN A 604 -18.23 -19.85 9.78
N ASP A 605 -19.15 -19.38 8.96
CA ASP A 605 -20.57 -19.85 8.97
C ASP A 605 -20.71 -21.25 8.33
N VAL A 606 -19.77 -21.62 7.46
CA VAL A 606 -19.71 -22.87 6.72
C VAL A 606 -18.29 -23.44 6.79
N ARG A 607 -18.16 -24.75 6.98
CA ARG A 607 -16.84 -25.43 6.90
C ARG A 607 -16.40 -25.55 5.45
N HIS A 608 -15.18 -25.09 5.16
CA HIS A 608 -14.55 -25.24 3.85
C HIS A 608 -13.53 -26.39 3.89
N ASP A 609 -13.52 -27.24 2.87
CA ASP A 609 -12.56 -28.33 2.68
C ASP A 609 -11.54 -28.04 1.57
N HIS A 610 -11.79 -27.00 0.77
CA HIS A 610 -10.90 -26.54 -0.30
C HIS A 610 -11.12 -25.06 -0.64
N VAL A 611 -10.17 -24.51 -1.39
CA VAL A 611 -10.26 -23.25 -2.13
C VAL A 611 -9.80 -23.50 -3.56
N SER A 612 -10.28 -22.75 -4.53
CA SER A 612 -9.90 -22.87 -5.94
C SER A 612 -9.10 -21.66 -6.42
N GLY A 613 -8.15 -21.90 -7.33
CA GLY A 613 -7.49 -20.87 -8.13
C GLY A 613 -8.09 -20.85 -9.53
N ILE A 614 -8.62 -19.71 -9.96
CA ILE A 614 -9.25 -19.49 -11.26
C ILE A 614 -8.40 -18.57 -12.13
N ASP A 615 -8.68 -18.54 -13.43
CA ASP A 615 -7.90 -17.80 -14.44
C ASP A 615 -8.37 -16.37 -14.69
N THR A 616 -9.46 -15.97 -14.07
CA THR A 616 -10.09 -14.66 -14.28
C THR A 616 -10.51 -14.05 -12.94
N PRO A 617 -10.20 -12.76 -12.66
CA PRO A 617 -10.61 -12.13 -11.41
C PRO A 617 -12.11 -11.84 -11.35
N LYS A 618 -12.66 -11.82 -10.14
CA LYS A 618 -14.03 -11.38 -9.83
C LYS A 618 -13.92 -10.11 -8.98
N LEU A 619 -14.00 -8.93 -9.60
CA LEU A 619 -13.78 -7.62 -8.95
C LEU A 619 -15.04 -6.73 -8.86
N ASP A 620 -16.17 -7.14 -9.43
CA ASP A 620 -17.38 -6.31 -9.55
C ASP A 620 -18.62 -7.12 -9.10
N ILE A 621 -18.54 -7.73 -7.93
CA ILE A 621 -19.62 -8.56 -7.38
C ILE A 621 -19.90 -8.13 -5.94
N LEU A 622 -20.99 -7.39 -5.75
CA LEU A 622 -21.53 -7.09 -4.43
C LEU A 622 -22.53 -8.19 -4.00
N LYS A 623 -22.35 -8.69 -2.78
CA LYS A 623 -23.36 -9.55 -2.12
C LYS A 623 -24.14 -8.71 -1.13
N LYS A 624 -25.47 -8.68 -1.30
CA LYS A 624 -26.40 -7.95 -0.42
C LYS A 624 -26.69 -8.73 0.86
#